data_83007b02c7d7a0297d47358fa0c691d0
#
_entry.id   83007b02c7d7a0297d47358fa0c691d0
#
_cell.length_a   1.000
_cell.length_b   1.000
_cell.length_c   1.000
_cell.angle_alpha   90.00
_cell.angle_beta   90.00
_cell.angle_gamma   90.00
#
_symmetry.space_group_name_H-M   'P 1'
#
loop_
_entity.id
_entity.type
_entity.pdbx_description
1 polymer ?
#
loop_
_entity_poly.entity_id
_entity_poly.type
_entity_poly.pdbx_seq_one_letter_code
_entity_poly.pdbx_strand_id
1 'polypeptide(L)'
;MIKNSLKIVILGIIGFALLVYFTAPKNPNNNEVKVEKSILNIDFLPKYYEVVRSDSFPKFEMFFQKGTEKYLVILNHDSLALFKDLYKYTDKNIVLIANISNTPWIIKQLAVNEKLEGMYKESKIPLINDSNVAFINSLGLNDNTQNKYFIYNLIIDGTIVKTNEGFVELNILEKGISPENSK
;
A
#
# COMPACT_ATOMS: atom_id res chain seq x y z
N MET A 1 11.03 -13.81 43.50
CA MET A 1 10.91 -14.26 42.08
C MET A 1 10.27 -13.22 41.16
N ILE A 2 9.15 -12.60 41.52
CA ILE A 2 8.39 -11.64 40.67
C ILE A 2 9.22 -10.44 40.18
N LYS A 3 10.13 -9.88 41.00
CA LYS A 3 10.96 -8.74 40.60
C LYS A 3 11.94 -9.01 39.46
N ASN A 4 12.41 -10.24 39.29
CA ASN A 4 13.33 -10.58 38.20
C ASN A 4 12.56 -10.84 36.90
N SER A 5 11.37 -11.46 36.98
CA SER A 5 10.50 -11.67 35.82
C SER A 5 10.05 -10.33 35.22
N LEU A 6 9.70 -9.34 36.05
CA LEU A 6 9.32 -8.01 35.60
C LEU A 6 10.47 -7.29 34.86
N LYS A 7 11.71 -7.43 35.38
CA LYS A 7 12.89 -6.85 34.70
C LYS A 7 13.14 -7.47 33.34
N ILE A 8 12.95 -8.77 33.18
CA ILE A 8 13.10 -9.48 31.89
C ILE A 8 12.06 -9.00 30.88
N VAL A 9 10.81 -8.84 31.33
CA VAL A 9 9.73 -8.33 30.47
C VAL A 9 10.02 -6.90 30.01
N ILE A 10 10.43 -6.01 30.94
CA ILE A 10 10.78 -4.64 30.60
C ILE A 10 11.97 -4.59 29.62
N LEU A 11 13.00 -5.41 29.86
CA LEU A 11 14.15 -5.48 28.97
C LEU A 11 13.76 -5.98 27.58
N GLY A 12 12.84 -6.95 27.49
CA GLY A 12 12.29 -7.44 26.22
C GLY A 12 11.54 -6.36 25.46
N ILE A 13 10.71 -5.57 26.14
CA ILE A 13 9.97 -4.44 25.51
C ILE A 13 10.94 -3.38 25.00
N ILE A 14 11.93 -3.01 25.80
CA ILE A 14 12.94 -2.01 25.39
C ILE A 14 13.75 -2.54 24.20
N GLY A 15 14.18 -3.80 24.24
CA GLY A 15 14.92 -4.43 23.14
C GLY A 15 14.12 -4.45 21.85
N PHE A 16 12.82 -4.80 21.92
CA PHE A 16 11.92 -4.78 20.78
C PHE A 16 11.71 -3.35 20.23
N ALA A 17 11.49 -2.37 21.11
CA ALA A 17 11.33 -0.97 20.71
C ALA A 17 12.58 -0.42 20.00
N LEU A 18 13.78 -0.75 20.51
CA LEU A 18 15.04 -0.39 19.85
C LEU A 18 15.18 -1.06 18.49
N LEU A 19 14.83 -2.33 18.37
CA LEU A 19 14.89 -3.06 17.12
C LEU A 19 13.96 -2.44 16.08
N VAL A 20 12.72 -2.11 16.45
CA VAL A 20 11.77 -1.40 15.58
C VAL A 20 12.33 -0.03 15.19
N TYR A 21 12.90 0.73 16.14
CA TYR A 21 13.48 2.05 15.87
C TYR A 21 14.65 1.99 14.88
N PHE A 22 15.54 1.02 15.00
CA PHE A 22 16.68 0.88 14.10
C PHE A 22 16.32 0.30 12.74
N THR A 23 15.21 -0.45 12.65
CA THR A 23 14.73 -1.02 11.38
C THR A 23 13.69 -0.15 10.67
N ALA A 24 13.21 0.93 11.34
CA ALA A 24 12.29 1.87 10.72
C ALA A 24 12.96 2.53 9.50
N PRO A 25 12.27 2.64 8.37
CA PRO A 25 12.79 3.33 7.21
C PRO A 25 13.04 4.80 7.58
N LYS A 26 14.26 5.27 7.33
CA LYS A 26 14.56 6.71 7.46
C LYS A 26 13.80 7.43 6.35
N ASN A 27 13.07 8.49 6.71
CA ASN A 27 12.48 9.36 5.69
C ASN A 27 13.59 9.76 4.71
N PRO A 28 13.44 9.51 3.41
CA PRO A 28 14.36 10.04 2.43
C PRO A 28 14.33 11.56 2.59
N ASN A 29 15.49 12.16 2.84
CA ASN A 29 15.64 13.61 2.85
C ASN A 29 14.98 14.17 1.60
N ASN A 30 14.20 15.25 1.75
CA ASN A 30 13.61 16.06 0.69
C ASN A 30 14.72 16.70 -0.19
N ASN A 31 15.47 15.88 -0.88
CA ASN A 31 16.17 16.34 -2.06
C ASN A 31 15.10 16.36 -3.15
N GLU A 32 14.58 17.55 -3.45
CA GLU A 32 13.82 17.82 -4.65
C GLU A 32 14.67 17.38 -5.85
N VAL A 33 14.60 16.11 -6.18
CA VAL A 33 14.97 15.64 -7.49
C VAL A 33 13.89 16.24 -8.39
N LYS A 34 14.25 17.29 -9.15
CA LYS A 34 13.46 17.71 -10.31
C LYS A 34 13.30 16.47 -11.19
N VAL A 35 12.20 15.77 -11.00
CA VAL A 35 11.79 14.69 -11.88
C VAL A 35 11.48 15.36 -13.20
N GLU A 36 12.42 15.30 -14.13
CA GLU A 36 12.07 15.44 -15.55
C GLU A 36 10.85 14.54 -15.74
N LYS A 37 9.85 15.06 -16.40
CA LYS A 37 8.56 14.39 -16.65
C LYS A 37 8.82 13.16 -17.53
N SER A 38 9.48 12.16 -16.96
CA SER A 38 9.69 10.87 -17.62
C SER A 38 8.31 10.28 -17.84
N ILE A 39 7.98 10.00 -19.08
CA ILE A 39 6.74 9.31 -19.43
C ILE A 39 6.79 7.97 -18.72
N LEU A 40 5.96 7.79 -17.70
CA LEU A 40 5.85 6.52 -17.01
C LEU A 40 5.24 5.48 -17.96
N ASN A 41 5.82 4.30 -17.98
CA ASN A 41 5.36 3.22 -18.87
C ASN A 41 5.34 1.90 -18.12
N ILE A 42 4.45 0.99 -18.54
CA ILE A 42 4.29 -0.35 -18.01
C ILE A 42 5.61 -1.14 -18.01
N ASP A 43 6.51 -0.86 -18.94
CA ASP A 43 7.77 -1.57 -19.07
C ASP A 43 8.73 -1.31 -17.89
N PHE A 44 8.53 -0.21 -17.15
CA PHE A 44 9.28 0.16 -15.95
C PHE A 44 8.69 -0.42 -14.64
N LEU A 45 7.48 -1.00 -14.69
CA LEU A 45 6.88 -1.61 -13.51
C LEU A 45 7.64 -2.88 -13.09
N PRO A 46 7.68 -3.21 -11.79
CA PRO A 46 8.27 -4.44 -11.28
C PRO A 46 7.65 -5.67 -11.94
N LYS A 47 8.49 -6.58 -12.43
CA LYS A 47 8.01 -7.82 -13.06
C LYS A 47 7.67 -8.92 -12.05
N TYR A 48 8.20 -8.81 -10.83
CA TYR A 48 7.97 -9.74 -9.73
C TYR A 48 7.36 -8.99 -8.56
N TYR A 49 6.23 -9.48 -8.07
CA TYR A 49 5.49 -8.88 -6.97
C TYR A 49 4.62 -9.92 -6.28
N GLU A 50 4.26 -9.62 -5.05
CA GLU A 50 3.39 -10.45 -4.22
C GLU A 50 1.96 -9.91 -4.28
N VAL A 51 1.00 -10.80 -4.53
CA VAL A 51 -0.42 -10.48 -4.46
C VAL A 51 -0.98 -11.08 -3.19
N VAL A 52 -1.63 -10.24 -2.39
CA VAL A 52 -2.26 -10.67 -1.13
C VAL A 52 -3.28 -11.78 -1.41
N ARG A 53 -3.21 -12.88 -0.66
CA ARG A 53 -4.01 -14.10 -0.80
C ARG A 53 -3.74 -14.92 -2.07
N SER A 54 -2.60 -14.78 -2.68
CA SER A 54 -2.18 -15.64 -3.78
C SER A 54 -1.08 -16.57 -3.30
N ASP A 55 -1.27 -17.87 -3.43
CA ASP A 55 -0.27 -18.88 -3.08
C ASP A 55 0.88 -18.94 -4.10
N SER A 56 0.78 -18.20 -5.18
CA SER A 56 1.78 -18.15 -6.25
C SER A 56 2.03 -16.72 -6.71
N PHE A 57 3.25 -16.45 -7.20
CA PHE A 57 3.55 -15.20 -7.86
C PHE A 57 2.81 -15.15 -9.20
N PRO A 58 1.83 -14.25 -9.38
CA PRO A 58 1.11 -14.15 -10.63
C PRO A 58 2.05 -13.65 -11.73
N LYS A 59 1.80 -14.08 -12.96
CA LYS A 59 2.53 -13.54 -14.10
C LYS A 59 2.21 -12.06 -14.25
N PHE A 60 3.22 -11.29 -14.60
CA PHE A 60 3.09 -9.83 -14.79
C PHE A 60 1.94 -9.46 -15.73
N GLU A 61 1.81 -10.20 -16.82
CA GLU A 61 0.83 -9.97 -17.87
C GLU A 61 -0.62 -10.20 -17.42
N MET A 62 -0.85 -10.89 -16.30
CA MET A 62 -2.20 -11.05 -15.75
C MET A 62 -2.78 -9.71 -15.27
N PHE A 63 -1.92 -8.82 -14.77
CA PHE A 63 -2.36 -7.54 -14.25
C PHE A 63 -1.93 -6.36 -15.11
N PHE A 64 -0.81 -6.50 -15.82
CA PHE A 64 -0.20 -5.41 -16.56
C PHE A 64 0.11 -5.85 -17.99
N GLN A 65 -0.75 -5.47 -18.92
CA GLN A 65 -0.55 -5.74 -20.36
C GLN A 65 -0.98 -4.54 -21.20
N LYS A 66 -0.26 -4.29 -22.29
CA LYS A 66 -0.66 -3.32 -23.31
C LYS A 66 -1.97 -3.77 -23.96
N GLY A 67 -2.77 -2.82 -24.40
CA GLY A 67 -4.09 -3.13 -25.00
C GLY A 67 -5.25 -3.14 -24.01
N THR A 68 -4.98 -2.95 -22.71
CA THR A 68 -6.04 -2.93 -21.69
C THR A 68 -5.88 -1.70 -20.81
N GLU A 69 -6.95 -0.92 -20.69
CA GLU A 69 -7.01 0.18 -19.76
C GLU A 69 -7.21 -0.35 -18.32
N LYS A 70 -6.46 0.21 -17.37
CA LYS A 70 -6.51 -0.20 -15.97
C LYS A 70 -6.17 0.95 -15.04
N TYR A 71 -6.80 0.97 -13.88
CA TYR A 71 -6.46 1.89 -12.81
C TYR A 71 -5.52 1.24 -11.80
N LEU A 72 -4.42 1.92 -11.50
CA LEU A 72 -3.51 1.57 -10.42
C LEU A 72 -3.78 2.51 -9.25
N VAL A 73 -4.21 1.98 -8.12
CA VAL A 73 -4.53 2.78 -6.94
C VAL A 73 -3.51 2.46 -5.86
N ILE A 74 -2.63 3.41 -5.59
CA ILE A 74 -1.61 3.31 -4.56
C ILE A 74 -2.23 3.77 -3.25
N LEU A 75 -2.17 2.93 -2.23
CA LEU A 75 -2.78 3.14 -0.93
C LEU A 75 -1.70 3.20 0.14
N ASN A 76 -1.54 4.36 0.76
CA ASN A 76 -0.72 4.48 1.97
C ASN A 76 -1.48 3.89 3.17
N HIS A 77 -0.79 3.67 4.27
CA HIS A 77 -1.20 2.84 5.41
C HIS A 77 -2.69 2.99 5.81
N ASP A 78 -3.16 4.21 6.09
CA ASP A 78 -4.54 4.43 6.60
C ASP A 78 -5.59 4.34 5.49
N SER A 79 -5.21 4.63 4.26
CA SER A 79 -6.12 4.53 3.11
C SER A 79 -6.48 3.08 2.78
N LEU A 80 -5.64 2.10 3.14
CA LEU A 80 -5.92 0.68 2.94
C LEU A 80 -7.26 0.25 3.55
N ALA A 81 -7.58 0.72 4.76
CA ALA A 81 -8.82 0.34 5.44
C ALA A 81 -10.08 0.84 4.72
N LEU A 82 -10.00 2.01 4.07
CA LEU A 82 -11.15 2.59 3.36
C LEU A 82 -11.41 1.88 2.04
N PHE A 83 -10.37 1.53 1.31
CA PHE A 83 -10.49 0.96 -0.04
C PHE A 83 -10.79 -0.54 -0.08
N LYS A 84 -10.82 -1.24 1.06
CA LYS A 84 -11.12 -2.68 1.14
C LYS A 84 -12.46 -3.06 0.48
N ASP A 85 -13.44 -2.18 0.57
CA ASP A 85 -14.79 -2.38 0.06
C ASP A 85 -15.03 -1.75 -1.33
N LEU A 86 -14.00 -1.20 -1.97
CA LEU A 86 -14.11 -0.52 -3.27
C LEU A 86 -14.80 -1.38 -4.34
N TYR A 87 -14.60 -2.71 -4.31
CA TYR A 87 -15.21 -3.65 -5.25
C TYR A 87 -16.76 -3.64 -5.23
N LYS A 88 -17.37 -3.11 -4.17
CA LYS A 88 -18.85 -2.98 -4.06
C LYS A 88 -19.39 -1.79 -4.85
N TYR A 89 -18.54 -0.83 -5.20
CA TYR A 89 -18.93 0.45 -5.75
C TYR A 89 -18.48 0.68 -7.18
N THR A 90 -17.68 -0.22 -7.73
CA THR A 90 -17.17 -0.10 -9.11
C THR A 90 -16.85 -1.47 -9.71
N ASP A 91 -17.09 -1.59 -11.01
CA ASP A 91 -16.71 -2.71 -11.87
C ASP A 91 -15.48 -2.41 -12.74
N LYS A 92 -14.86 -1.24 -12.54
CA LYS A 92 -13.66 -0.85 -13.29
C LYS A 92 -12.52 -1.83 -13.07
N ASN A 93 -11.68 -1.97 -14.10
CA ASN A 93 -10.47 -2.78 -14.03
C ASN A 93 -9.42 -2.08 -13.17
N ILE A 94 -9.28 -2.50 -11.91
CA ILE A 94 -8.46 -1.87 -10.88
C ILE A 94 -7.46 -2.88 -10.32
N VAL A 95 -6.25 -2.41 -10.03
CA VAL A 95 -5.26 -3.07 -9.16
C VAL A 95 -4.93 -2.13 -8.02
N LEU A 96 -5.02 -2.61 -6.79
CA LEU A 96 -4.60 -1.90 -5.60
C LEU A 96 -3.13 -2.23 -5.30
N ILE A 97 -2.38 -1.25 -4.84
CA ILE A 97 -0.98 -1.40 -4.45
C ILE A 97 -0.82 -0.84 -3.03
N ALA A 98 -0.49 -1.71 -2.09
CA ALA A 98 -0.29 -1.33 -0.70
C ALA A 98 1.11 -0.74 -0.50
N ASN A 99 1.18 0.57 -0.26
CA ASN A 99 2.41 1.24 0.13
C ASN A 99 2.60 1.12 1.65
N ILE A 100 3.41 0.16 2.06
CA ILE A 100 3.79 -0.06 3.45
C ILE A 100 5.24 0.33 3.74
N SER A 101 5.80 1.25 2.95
CA SER A 101 7.20 1.69 3.06
C SER A 101 7.57 2.17 4.45
N ASN A 102 6.68 2.89 5.13
CA ASN A 102 6.89 3.42 6.48
C ASN A 102 6.80 2.37 7.59
N THR A 103 6.38 1.14 7.28
CA THR A 103 6.32 0.07 8.29
C THR A 103 7.72 -0.50 8.52
N PRO A 104 8.19 -0.61 9.76
CA PRO A 104 9.46 -1.26 10.06
C PRO A 104 9.52 -2.69 9.51
N TRP A 105 10.69 -3.08 9.00
CA TRP A 105 10.86 -4.38 8.33
C TRP A 105 10.39 -5.58 9.16
N ILE A 106 10.67 -5.58 10.45
CA ILE A 106 10.26 -6.67 11.34
C ILE A 106 8.73 -6.79 11.44
N ILE A 107 8.03 -5.66 11.44
CA ILE A 107 6.56 -5.64 11.47
C ILE A 107 5.99 -6.10 10.13
N LYS A 108 6.63 -5.71 9.00
CA LYS A 108 6.23 -6.20 7.67
C LYS A 108 6.23 -7.72 7.62
N GLN A 109 7.29 -8.37 8.11
CA GLN A 109 7.42 -9.82 8.09
C GLN A 109 6.46 -10.56 9.04
N LEU A 110 6.20 -9.98 10.22
CA LEU A 110 5.48 -10.70 11.27
C LEU A 110 3.96 -10.50 11.25
N ALA A 111 3.47 -9.39 10.71
CA ALA A 111 2.07 -9.04 10.93
C ALA A 111 1.35 -8.44 9.71
N VAL A 112 2.06 -7.88 8.74
CA VAL A 112 1.39 -7.11 7.67
C VAL A 112 0.64 -8.00 6.70
N ASN A 113 1.21 -9.13 6.29
CA ASN A 113 0.57 -10.03 5.33
C ASN A 113 -0.76 -10.57 5.88
N GLU A 114 -0.76 -11.12 7.09
CA GLU A 114 -1.98 -11.64 7.73
C GLU A 114 -3.06 -10.55 7.88
N LYS A 115 -2.65 -9.34 8.25
CA LYS A 115 -3.58 -8.21 8.41
C LYS A 115 -4.17 -7.79 7.05
N LEU A 116 -3.36 -7.70 5.99
CA LEU A 116 -3.84 -7.39 4.64
C LEU A 116 -4.75 -8.49 4.11
N GLU A 117 -4.42 -9.75 4.29
CA GLU A 117 -5.25 -10.90 3.92
C GLU A 117 -6.61 -10.85 4.61
N GLY A 118 -6.62 -10.64 5.93
CA GLY A 118 -7.85 -10.52 6.70
C GLY A 118 -8.70 -9.32 6.26
N MET A 119 -8.08 -8.16 6.03
CA MET A 119 -8.76 -6.93 5.64
C MET A 119 -9.39 -7.04 4.24
N TYR A 120 -8.72 -7.68 3.29
CA TYR A 120 -9.14 -7.80 1.90
C TYR A 120 -9.76 -9.16 1.55
N LYS A 121 -10.13 -9.96 2.55
CA LYS A 121 -10.67 -11.32 2.38
C LYS A 121 -11.84 -11.38 1.40
N GLU A 122 -12.73 -10.42 1.44
CA GLU A 122 -13.93 -10.36 0.60
C GLU A 122 -13.69 -9.61 -0.72
N SER A 123 -12.55 -8.91 -0.86
CA SER A 123 -12.28 -8.09 -2.05
C SER A 123 -12.05 -8.96 -3.27
N LYS A 124 -12.70 -8.60 -4.39
CA LYS A 124 -12.47 -9.15 -5.72
C LYS A 124 -11.38 -8.40 -6.49
N ILE A 125 -10.98 -7.23 -6.00
CA ILE A 125 -9.93 -6.42 -6.59
C ILE A 125 -8.59 -6.93 -6.07
N PRO A 126 -7.61 -7.25 -6.95
CA PRO A 126 -6.30 -7.71 -6.53
C PRO A 126 -5.55 -6.61 -5.78
N LEU A 127 -4.91 -6.98 -4.68
CA LEU A 127 -4.04 -6.12 -3.88
C LEU A 127 -2.60 -6.62 -3.97
N ILE A 128 -1.70 -5.79 -4.49
CA ILE A 128 -0.26 -6.03 -4.51
C ILE A 128 0.33 -5.51 -3.19
N ASN A 129 1.14 -6.33 -2.53
CA ASN A 129 1.93 -5.95 -1.38
C ASN A 129 3.29 -5.40 -1.85
N ASP A 130 3.44 -4.07 -1.87
CA ASP A 130 4.70 -3.42 -2.26
C ASP A 130 5.66 -3.26 -1.07
N SER A 131 5.97 -4.38 -0.40
CA SER A 131 6.82 -4.41 0.79
C SER A 131 8.25 -3.93 0.54
N ASN A 132 8.75 -4.08 -0.68
CA ASN A 132 10.07 -3.67 -1.12
C ASN A 132 10.11 -2.31 -1.83
N VAL A 133 8.98 -1.60 -1.85
CA VAL A 133 8.79 -0.27 -2.47
C VAL A 133 9.12 -0.21 -3.97
N ALA A 134 9.07 -1.34 -4.66
CA ALA A 134 9.46 -1.41 -6.07
C ALA A 134 8.48 -0.66 -6.99
N PHE A 135 7.16 -0.80 -6.75
CA PHE A 135 6.16 -0.02 -7.48
C PHE A 135 6.23 1.47 -7.17
N ILE A 136 6.37 1.83 -5.89
CA ILE A 136 6.49 3.22 -5.45
C ILE A 136 7.66 3.90 -6.14
N ASN A 137 8.82 3.25 -6.17
CA ASN A 137 10.02 3.77 -6.83
C ASN A 137 9.84 3.86 -8.36
N SER A 138 9.24 2.86 -9.00
CA SER A 138 9.01 2.86 -10.44
C SER A 138 8.04 3.94 -10.90
N LEU A 139 7.12 4.36 -10.02
CA LEU A 139 6.17 5.45 -10.26
C LEU A 139 6.70 6.83 -9.82
N GLY A 140 7.94 6.89 -9.30
CA GLY A 140 8.55 8.12 -8.82
C GLY A 140 7.82 8.75 -7.62
N LEU A 141 7.13 7.95 -6.82
CA LEU A 141 6.40 8.42 -5.65
C LEU A 141 7.34 8.51 -4.45
N ASN A 142 7.39 9.71 -3.84
CA ASN A 142 8.17 9.97 -2.62
C ASN A 142 7.30 10.39 -1.43
N ASP A 143 5.97 10.42 -1.61
CA ASP A 143 5.03 10.88 -0.60
C ASP A 143 4.44 9.70 0.17
N ASN A 144 4.85 9.57 1.44
CA ASN A 144 4.45 8.51 2.35
C ASN A 144 3.46 8.99 3.43
N THR A 145 2.73 10.08 3.18
CA THR A 145 1.70 10.57 4.10
C THR A 145 0.66 9.46 4.34
N GLN A 146 0.45 9.07 5.59
CA GLN A 146 -0.25 7.83 5.96
C GLN A 146 -1.66 7.70 5.39
N ASN A 147 -2.43 8.78 5.39
CA ASN A 147 -3.82 8.80 4.91
C ASN A 147 -3.97 9.22 3.45
N LYS A 148 -2.89 9.21 2.68
CA LYS A 148 -2.91 9.62 1.26
C LYS A 148 -3.07 8.42 0.34
N TYR A 149 -3.75 8.66 -0.80
CA TYR A 149 -3.83 7.71 -1.91
C TYR A 149 -3.50 8.41 -3.23
N PHE A 150 -3.11 7.62 -4.24
CA PHE A 150 -2.79 8.09 -5.59
C PHE A 150 -3.45 7.18 -6.61
N ILE A 151 -3.99 7.78 -7.67
CA ILE A 151 -4.62 7.06 -8.78
C ILE A 151 -3.84 7.33 -10.06
N TYR A 152 -3.43 6.25 -10.70
CA TYR A 152 -2.82 6.25 -12.03
C TYR A 152 -3.72 5.52 -13.00
N ASN A 153 -3.77 5.99 -14.24
CA ASN A 153 -4.38 5.28 -15.35
C ASN A 153 -3.29 4.68 -16.23
N LEU A 154 -3.34 3.35 -16.39
CA LEU A 154 -2.59 2.63 -17.40
C LEU A 154 -3.44 2.66 -18.68
N ILE A 155 -2.98 3.36 -19.70
CA ILE A 155 -3.67 3.46 -20.98
C ILE A 155 -3.21 2.37 -21.95
N ILE A 156 -3.96 2.23 -23.05
CA ILE A 156 -3.85 1.09 -23.99
C ILE A 156 -2.44 0.92 -24.56
N ASP A 157 -1.70 2.00 -24.78
CA ASP A 157 -0.33 1.96 -25.32
C ASP A 157 0.74 1.56 -24.29
N GLY A 158 0.34 1.37 -23.03
CA GLY A 158 1.23 1.06 -21.91
C GLY A 158 1.74 2.27 -21.15
N THR A 159 1.33 3.49 -21.53
CA THR A 159 1.65 4.71 -20.79
C THR A 159 0.89 4.75 -19.46
N ILE A 160 1.55 5.24 -18.41
CA ILE A 160 0.97 5.39 -17.08
C ILE A 160 0.89 6.88 -16.76
N VAL A 161 -0.32 7.36 -16.46
CA VAL A 161 -0.59 8.76 -16.18
C VAL A 161 -1.19 8.89 -14.78
N LYS A 162 -0.60 9.73 -13.94
CA LYS A 162 -1.21 10.09 -12.66
C LYS A 162 -2.44 10.95 -12.92
N THR A 163 -3.61 10.47 -12.50
CA THR A 163 -4.89 11.12 -12.76
C THR A 163 -5.47 11.81 -11.54
N ASN A 164 -5.18 11.29 -10.34
CA ASN A 164 -5.72 11.88 -9.11
C ASN A 164 -4.83 11.53 -7.90
N GLU A 165 -5.00 12.30 -6.84
CA GLU A 165 -4.52 12.00 -5.49
C GLU A 165 -5.46 12.65 -4.48
N GLY A 166 -5.49 12.12 -3.26
CA GLY A 166 -6.33 12.67 -2.20
C GLY A 166 -5.97 12.11 -0.84
N PHE A 167 -6.68 12.62 0.16
CA PHE A 167 -6.55 12.18 1.54
C PHE A 167 -7.82 11.47 1.97
N VAL A 168 -7.65 10.45 2.80
CA VAL A 168 -8.75 9.79 3.49
C VAL A 168 -8.96 10.51 4.82
N GLU A 169 -10.18 10.96 5.08
CA GLU A 169 -10.54 11.51 6.37
C GLU A 169 -10.81 10.37 7.36
N LEU A 170 -9.99 10.26 8.38
CA LEU A 170 -10.11 9.22 9.42
C LEU A 170 -11.47 9.28 10.17
N ASN A 171 -12.10 10.44 10.24
CA ASN A 171 -13.40 10.63 10.87
C ASN A 171 -14.56 9.83 10.22
N ILE A 172 -14.39 9.42 8.97
CA ILE A 172 -15.37 8.58 8.25
C ILE A 172 -15.29 7.13 8.75
N LEU A 173 -14.11 6.69 9.19
CA LEU A 173 -13.87 5.33 9.68
C LEU A 173 -14.46 5.12 11.10
N GLU A 174 -14.48 6.15 11.93
CA GLU A 174 -15.02 6.10 13.30
C GLU A 174 -16.56 6.23 13.36
N LYS A 175 -17.12 6.93 12.38
CA LYS A 175 -18.58 7.18 12.32
C LYS A 175 -19.32 6.14 11.50
N GLY A 176 -18.96 4.90 11.49
CA GLY A 176 -19.65 3.82 10.77
C GLY A 176 -20.72 4.37 9.82
N ILE A 177 -20.66 4.10 8.55
CA ILE A 177 -21.62 4.57 7.54
C ILE A 177 -23.04 4.33 8.06
N SER A 178 -23.62 5.29 8.73
CA SER A 178 -25.05 5.33 9.00
C SER A 178 -25.73 5.82 7.73
N PRO A 179 -26.59 5.02 7.10
CA PRO A 179 -27.36 5.45 5.94
C PRO A 179 -28.57 6.29 6.38
N GLU A 180 -28.37 7.34 7.14
CA GLU A 180 -29.41 8.29 7.50
C GLU A 180 -28.91 9.70 7.21
N ASN A 181 -29.32 10.19 6.03
CA ASN A 181 -29.83 11.53 5.77
C ASN A 181 -29.75 11.86 4.27
N SER A 182 -30.63 11.23 3.50
CA SER A 182 -31.17 11.83 2.29
C SER A 182 -32.66 12.14 2.57
N LYS A 183 -32.90 13.36 3.02
CA LYS A 183 -34.20 14.02 2.86
C LYS A 183 -34.04 15.24 1.99
#